data_6c4752535b1d799c56281768a2eed221
#
_entry.id   6c4752535b1d799c56281768a2eed221
#
_cell.length_a   1.000
_cell.length_b   1.000
_cell.length_c   1.000
_cell.angle_alpha   90.00
_cell.angle_beta   90.00
_cell.angle_gamma   90.00
#
_symmetry.space_group_name_H-M   'P 1'
#
loop_
_entity.id
_entity.type
_entity.pdbx_description
1 polymer ?
#
loop_
_entity_poly.entity_id
_entity_poly.type
_entity_poly.pdbx_seq_one_letter_code
_entity_poly.pdbx_strand_id
1 'polypeptide(L)'
;VEEHLAFGSGLSQSSVKSFDLHNNMENIESIKMYVKLECPNAGCNAWDVFANILVKEPVSNEWFEIGRYITPYGVDTSALERGIEIDVTDFKSLLSGTVELKAYIEVWGSDGWNLSVDFDYVEGEPDYKYYQISRVMQHNKNSLEGVIYGEDQSKFDLDKTISFGENIQKAHLRTIITGWGHATPADSDGRRCAEWCCWHTVSMLK
;
A
#
# COMPACT_ATOMS: atom_id res chain seq x y z
N VAL A 1 -17.45 -3.45 -2.62
CA VAL A 1 -17.77 -4.18 -1.37
C VAL A 1 -17.17 -3.41 -0.21
N GLU A 2 -17.99 -3.11 0.78
CA GLU A 2 -17.59 -2.42 2.01
C GLU A 2 -17.15 -3.42 3.08
N GLU A 3 -16.02 -3.15 3.76
CA GLU A 3 -15.47 -3.95 4.84
C GLU A 3 -15.19 -3.09 6.06
N HIS A 4 -15.67 -3.54 7.22
CA HIS A 4 -15.34 -2.93 8.51
C HIS A 4 -14.02 -3.53 9.03
N LEU A 5 -12.95 -2.73 9.02
CA LEU A 5 -11.65 -3.09 9.57
C LEU A 5 -11.43 -2.39 10.91
N ALA A 6 -11.27 -3.19 11.97
CA ALA A 6 -11.15 -2.71 13.35
C ALA A 6 -10.38 -3.72 14.21
N PHE A 7 -10.10 -3.36 15.46
CA PHE A 7 -9.38 -4.22 16.41
C PHE A 7 -10.27 -4.52 17.63
N GLY A 8 -10.38 -5.79 17.98
CA GLY A 8 -11.15 -6.23 19.14
C GLY A 8 -11.69 -7.65 18.97
N SER A 9 -12.54 -8.09 19.92
CA SER A 9 -13.14 -9.42 19.86
C SER A 9 -14.10 -9.55 18.68
N GLY A 10 -13.82 -10.50 17.77
CA GLY A 10 -14.61 -10.73 16.56
C GLY A 10 -14.39 -9.71 15.43
N LEU A 11 -13.44 -8.78 15.61
CA LEU A 11 -13.05 -7.79 14.60
C LEU A 11 -11.67 -8.11 14.02
N SER A 12 -11.39 -7.60 12.82
CA SER A 12 -10.12 -7.82 12.15
C SER A 12 -9.57 -6.54 11.54
N GLN A 13 -8.27 -6.33 11.69
CA GLN A 13 -7.53 -5.26 11.01
C GLN A 13 -7.34 -5.54 9.52
N SER A 14 -7.69 -6.73 9.03
CA SER A 14 -7.54 -7.10 7.62
C SER A 14 -8.71 -7.90 7.10
N SER A 15 -8.97 -7.77 5.81
CA SER A 15 -9.91 -8.60 5.06
C SER A 15 -9.27 -9.08 3.76
N VAL A 16 -9.56 -10.33 3.38
CA VAL A 16 -9.13 -10.92 2.11
C VAL A 16 -10.36 -11.37 1.35
N LYS A 17 -10.48 -10.94 0.10
CA LYS A 17 -11.59 -11.32 -0.78
C LYS A 17 -11.14 -11.50 -2.23
N SER A 18 -11.87 -12.35 -2.96
CA SER A 18 -11.70 -12.55 -4.41
C SER A 18 -12.66 -11.66 -5.18
N PHE A 19 -12.16 -11.11 -6.28
CA PHE A 19 -12.90 -10.23 -7.19
C PHE A 19 -12.63 -10.62 -8.62
N ASP A 20 -13.65 -10.50 -9.47
CA ASP A 20 -13.51 -10.63 -10.91
C ASP A 20 -13.30 -9.23 -11.49
N LEU A 21 -12.06 -8.96 -11.88
CA LEU A 21 -11.64 -7.71 -12.49
C LEU A 21 -11.65 -7.81 -14.02
N HIS A 22 -11.34 -6.71 -14.70
CA HIS A 22 -11.29 -6.69 -16.18
C HIS A 22 -10.30 -7.71 -16.73
N ASN A 23 -10.70 -8.45 -17.78
CA ASN A 23 -9.92 -9.58 -18.30
C ASN A 23 -8.96 -9.20 -19.43
N ASN A 24 -9.32 -8.19 -20.26
CA ASN A 24 -8.53 -7.83 -21.43
C ASN A 24 -7.71 -6.57 -21.17
N MET A 25 -6.41 -6.72 -21.06
CA MET A 25 -5.47 -5.63 -20.80
C MET A 25 -4.83 -5.01 -22.04
N GLU A 26 -5.17 -5.49 -23.25
CA GLU A 26 -4.49 -5.08 -24.50
C GLU A 26 -4.63 -3.56 -24.78
N ASN A 27 -5.82 -3.01 -24.50
CA ASN A 27 -6.15 -1.64 -24.76
C ASN A 27 -6.37 -0.83 -23.46
N ILE A 28 -5.74 -1.22 -22.38
CA ILE A 28 -5.79 -0.49 -21.12
C ILE A 28 -4.53 0.35 -21.00
N GLU A 29 -4.68 1.66 -21.06
CA GLU A 29 -3.60 2.64 -20.89
C GLU A 29 -3.17 2.73 -19.42
N SER A 30 -4.13 2.88 -18.52
CA SER A 30 -3.85 3.02 -17.09
C SER A 30 -4.91 2.37 -16.21
N ILE A 31 -4.51 2.07 -14.96
CA ILE A 31 -5.41 1.56 -13.92
C ILE A 31 -5.29 2.45 -12.70
N LYS A 32 -6.43 3.00 -12.27
CA LYS A 32 -6.53 3.82 -11.06
C LYS A 32 -7.32 3.07 -10.00
N MET A 33 -6.78 3.04 -8.80
CA MET A 33 -7.44 2.49 -7.62
C MET A 33 -7.91 3.65 -6.74
N TYR A 34 -9.14 3.56 -6.25
CA TYR A 34 -9.73 4.52 -5.32
C TYR A 34 -10.02 3.82 -4.00
N VAL A 35 -9.48 4.35 -2.93
CA VAL A 35 -9.69 3.85 -1.58
C VAL A 35 -10.56 4.83 -0.83
N LYS A 36 -11.79 4.42 -0.52
CA LYS A 36 -12.74 5.21 0.26
C LYS A 36 -12.81 4.69 1.68
N LEU A 37 -12.67 5.60 2.62
CA LEU A 37 -12.77 5.34 4.05
C LEU A 37 -13.97 6.09 4.61
N GLU A 38 -14.89 5.38 5.23
CA GLU A 38 -16.08 5.93 5.87
C GLU A 38 -16.08 5.59 7.36
N CYS A 39 -16.62 6.50 8.15
CA CYS A 39 -16.74 6.27 9.59
C CYS A 39 -17.82 5.21 9.87
N PRO A 40 -17.53 4.19 10.68
CA PRO A 40 -18.57 3.33 11.24
C PRO A 40 -19.56 4.11 12.11
N ASN A 41 -20.68 3.47 12.49
CA ASN A 41 -21.70 4.09 13.34
C ASN A 41 -21.15 4.59 14.70
N ALA A 42 -20.04 3.98 15.17
CA ALA A 42 -19.35 4.37 16.41
C ALA A 42 -18.48 5.63 16.26
N GLY A 43 -18.36 6.16 15.05
CA GLY A 43 -17.44 7.25 14.70
C GLY A 43 -16.17 6.75 14.01
N CYS A 44 -15.41 7.68 13.42
CA CYS A 44 -14.09 7.39 12.84
C CYS A 44 -13.07 7.09 13.93
N ASN A 45 -12.08 6.27 13.60
CA ASN A 45 -10.89 6.15 14.45
C ASN A 45 -10.21 7.51 14.61
N ALA A 46 -9.84 7.86 15.84
CA ALA A 46 -9.29 9.17 16.16
C ALA A 46 -7.86 9.36 15.66
N TRP A 47 -7.16 8.27 15.35
CA TRP A 47 -5.74 8.30 15.00
C TRP A 47 -5.54 8.00 13.51
N ASP A 48 -4.57 8.70 12.94
CA ASP A 48 -4.01 8.37 11.65
C ASP A 48 -3.10 7.15 11.81
N VAL A 49 -3.32 6.14 11.00
CA VAL A 49 -2.58 4.87 11.07
C VAL A 49 -2.19 4.38 9.70
N PHE A 50 -1.19 3.52 9.68
CA PHE A 50 -0.74 2.84 8.47
C PHE A 50 -1.85 1.96 7.88
N ALA A 51 -1.96 2.01 6.55
CA ALA A 51 -2.88 1.16 5.81
C ALA A 51 -2.34 0.80 4.43
N ASN A 52 -2.73 -0.36 3.92
CA ASN A 52 -2.37 -0.77 2.57
C ASN A 52 -3.40 -1.68 1.91
N ILE A 53 -3.28 -1.75 0.59
CA ILE A 53 -3.98 -2.72 -0.26
C ILE A 53 -2.93 -3.57 -0.95
N LEU A 54 -3.13 -4.88 -0.91
CA LEU A 54 -2.27 -5.86 -1.55
C LEU A 54 -3.07 -6.71 -2.53
N VAL A 55 -2.39 -7.16 -3.58
CA VAL A 55 -2.88 -8.17 -4.53
C VAL A 55 -2.03 -9.42 -4.42
N LYS A 56 -2.65 -10.58 -4.53
CA LYS A 56 -1.94 -11.86 -4.51
C LYS A 56 -1.54 -12.27 -5.92
N GLU A 57 -0.27 -12.58 -6.10
CA GLU A 57 0.22 -13.17 -7.35
C GLU A 57 -0.17 -14.65 -7.39
N PRO A 58 -0.90 -15.11 -8.42
CA PRO A 58 -1.54 -16.43 -8.40
C PRO A 58 -0.58 -17.62 -8.51
N VAL A 59 0.63 -17.42 -9.04
CA VAL A 59 1.61 -18.51 -9.24
C VAL A 59 2.48 -18.70 -8.00
N SER A 60 3.09 -17.63 -7.51
CA SER A 60 3.95 -17.67 -6.32
C SER A 60 3.16 -17.68 -5.01
N ASN A 61 1.89 -17.27 -5.03
CA ASN A 61 1.07 -16.98 -3.86
C ASN A 61 1.61 -15.85 -2.98
N GLU A 62 2.52 -15.03 -3.49
CA GLU A 62 3.05 -13.86 -2.78
C GLU A 62 2.09 -12.67 -2.85
N TRP A 63 2.12 -11.86 -1.80
CA TRP A 63 1.35 -10.62 -1.72
C TRP A 63 2.19 -9.44 -2.16
N PHE A 64 1.66 -8.65 -3.10
CA PHE A 64 2.28 -7.42 -3.59
C PHE A 64 1.47 -6.22 -3.12
N GLU A 65 2.12 -5.27 -2.47
CA GLU A 65 1.50 -4.02 -2.07
C GLU A 65 1.31 -3.11 -3.28
N ILE A 66 0.05 -2.86 -3.63
CA ILE A 66 -0.32 -2.01 -4.77
C ILE A 66 -0.67 -0.57 -4.36
N GLY A 67 -1.02 -0.36 -3.10
CA GLY A 67 -1.29 0.95 -2.54
C GLY A 67 -1.01 1.02 -1.06
N ARG A 68 -0.44 2.15 -0.62
CA ARG A 68 -0.14 2.44 0.78
C ARG A 68 -0.60 3.85 1.08
N TYR A 69 -1.21 4.04 2.22
CA TYR A 69 -1.70 5.33 2.67
C TYR A 69 -1.70 5.41 4.19
N ILE A 70 -1.90 6.62 4.70
CA ILE A 70 -2.18 6.89 6.10
C ILE A 70 -3.66 7.28 6.20
N THR A 71 -4.38 6.73 7.16
CA THR A 71 -5.79 7.05 7.36
C THR A 71 -5.96 8.50 7.80
N PRO A 72 -7.08 9.16 7.48
CA PRO A 72 -7.37 10.50 7.96
C PRO A 72 -7.53 10.55 9.49
N TYR A 73 -7.22 11.70 10.08
CA TYR A 73 -7.26 11.92 11.52
C TYR A 73 -8.70 12.21 12.00
N GLY A 74 -9.40 11.18 12.49
CA GLY A 74 -10.75 11.33 13.07
C GLY A 74 -11.85 11.75 12.09
N VAL A 75 -11.58 11.76 10.78
CA VAL A 75 -12.52 12.13 9.72
C VAL A 75 -12.48 11.11 8.59
N ASP A 76 -13.55 11.02 7.83
CA ASP A 76 -13.64 10.16 6.66
C ASP A 76 -13.04 10.82 5.39
N THR A 77 -13.08 10.10 4.27
CA THR A 77 -12.63 10.61 2.97
C THR A 77 -13.75 11.28 2.17
N SER A 78 -14.86 11.71 2.80
CA SER A 78 -16.02 12.31 2.10
C SER A 78 -15.68 13.61 1.36
N ALA A 79 -14.61 14.31 1.77
CA ALA A 79 -14.10 15.47 1.04
C ALA A 79 -13.51 15.12 -0.35
N LEU A 80 -13.20 13.84 -0.59
CA LEU A 80 -12.74 13.30 -1.84
C LEU A 80 -13.87 12.49 -2.48
N GLU A 81 -14.34 12.87 -3.65
CA GLU A 81 -15.52 12.28 -4.30
C GLU A 81 -15.50 10.74 -4.32
N ARG A 82 -14.35 10.15 -4.64
CA ARG A 82 -14.14 8.70 -4.73
C ARG A 82 -13.15 8.15 -3.69
N GLY A 83 -12.65 8.98 -2.78
CA GLY A 83 -11.62 8.62 -1.84
C GLY A 83 -10.19 8.90 -2.37
N ILE A 84 -9.20 8.22 -1.82
CA ILE A 84 -7.78 8.38 -2.15
C ILE A 84 -7.50 7.71 -3.49
N GLU A 85 -7.07 8.47 -4.49
CA GLU A 85 -6.66 7.96 -5.81
C GLU A 85 -5.21 7.47 -5.77
N ILE A 86 -4.97 6.27 -6.26
CA ILE A 86 -3.64 5.65 -6.38
C ILE A 86 -3.49 5.08 -7.79
N ASP A 87 -2.47 5.52 -8.52
CA ASP A 87 -2.11 4.90 -9.80
C ASP A 87 -1.47 3.52 -9.54
N VAL A 88 -2.10 2.49 -10.08
CA VAL A 88 -1.68 1.09 -9.96
C VAL A 88 -1.37 0.45 -11.32
N THR A 89 -1.15 1.28 -12.35
CA THR A 89 -0.85 0.83 -13.73
C THR A 89 0.33 -0.12 -13.79
N ASP A 90 1.37 0.10 -12.99
CA ASP A 90 2.53 -0.77 -12.91
C ASP A 90 2.19 -2.22 -12.52
N PHE A 91 1.06 -2.41 -11.81
CA PHE A 91 0.58 -3.72 -11.37
C PHE A 91 -0.40 -4.38 -12.35
N LYS A 92 -0.50 -3.88 -13.57
CA LYS A 92 -1.44 -4.32 -14.60
C LYS A 92 -1.44 -5.85 -14.80
N SER A 93 -0.29 -6.50 -14.73
CA SER A 93 -0.16 -7.95 -14.86
C SER A 93 -0.79 -8.75 -13.71
N LEU A 94 -1.02 -8.13 -12.56
CA LEU A 94 -1.62 -8.73 -11.37
C LEU A 94 -3.10 -8.35 -11.18
N LEU A 95 -3.60 -7.38 -11.94
CA LEU A 95 -4.94 -6.80 -11.78
C LEU A 95 -5.88 -7.22 -12.93
N SER A 96 -5.82 -8.50 -13.35
CA SER A 96 -6.60 -9.03 -14.45
C SER A 96 -7.26 -10.35 -14.07
N GLY A 97 -8.53 -10.53 -14.48
CA GLY A 97 -9.29 -11.73 -14.19
C GLY A 97 -9.68 -11.86 -12.73
N THR A 98 -9.75 -13.07 -12.21
CA THR A 98 -10.06 -13.31 -10.79
C THR A 98 -8.81 -13.08 -9.94
N VAL A 99 -8.88 -12.12 -9.03
CA VAL A 99 -7.78 -11.73 -8.14
C VAL A 99 -8.19 -11.82 -6.69
N GLU A 100 -7.24 -12.14 -5.81
CA GLU A 100 -7.41 -11.98 -4.38
C GLU A 100 -6.80 -10.64 -3.95
N LEU A 101 -7.61 -9.79 -3.30
CA LEU A 101 -7.16 -8.55 -2.69
C LEU A 101 -7.17 -8.68 -1.18
N LYS A 102 -6.20 -8.08 -0.53
CA LYS A 102 -6.13 -7.94 0.92
C LYS A 102 -6.06 -6.46 1.27
N ALA A 103 -6.97 -6.01 2.11
CA ALA A 103 -6.89 -4.72 2.78
C ALA A 103 -6.39 -4.90 4.20
N TYR A 104 -5.58 -3.95 4.68
CA TYR A 104 -5.10 -3.89 6.04
C TYR A 104 -5.09 -2.45 6.53
N ILE A 105 -5.58 -2.22 7.77
CA ILE A 105 -5.50 -0.94 8.47
C ILE A 105 -5.03 -1.22 9.89
N GLU A 106 -3.98 -0.57 10.34
CA GLU A 106 -3.38 -0.77 11.67
C GLU A 106 -4.14 -0.02 12.78
N VAL A 107 -5.45 -0.21 12.85
CA VAL A 107 -6.28 0.34 13.91
C VAL A 107 -6.16 -0.46 15.20
N TRP A 108 -6.26 0.21 16.34
CA TRP A 108 -6.16 -0.39 17.68
C TRP A 108 -7.44 -0.22 18.51
N GLY A 109 -8.53 0.19 17.89
CA GLY A 109 -9.84 0.38 18.50
C GLY A 109 -10.94 -0.37 17.75
N SER A 110 -12.09 -0.50 18.38
CA SER A 110 -13.28 -1.16 17.81
C SER A 110 -14.07 -0.26 16.84
N ASP A 111 -13.77 1.04 16.80
CA ASP A 111 -14.31 2.00 15.85
C ASP A 111 -13.84 1.67 14.43
N GLY A 112 -12.54 1.69 14.17
CA GLY A 112 -11.99 1.30 12.88
C GLY A 112 -12.46 2.14 11.70
N TRP A 113 -12.58 1.50 10.54
CA TRP A 113 -12.99 2.12 9.27
C TRP A 113 -13.84 1.18 8.44
N ASN A 114 -14.87 1.72 7.79
CA ASN A 114 -15.51 1.07 6.66
C ASN A 114 -14.71 1.41 5.40
N LEU A 115 -14.17 0.39 4.74
CA LEU A 115 -13.29 0.55 3.59
C LEU A 115 -13.96 0.00 2.34
N SER A 116 -13.92 0.78 1.25
CA SER A 116 -14.28 0.35 -0.10
C SER A 116 -13.11 0.60 -1.05
N VAL A 117 -12.96 -0.28 -2.03
CA VAL A 117 -11.95 -0.15 -3.09
C VAL A 117 -12.61 -0.29 -4.44
N ASP A 118 -12.38 0.69 -5.32
CA ASP A 118 -12.83 0.69 -6.72
C ASP A 118 -11.64 0.79 -7.67
N PHE A 119 -11.81 0.27 -8.89
CA PHE A 119 -10.81 0.35 -9.94
C PHE A 119 -11.41 0.91 -11.21
N ASP A 120 -10.73 1.90 -11.80
CA ASP A 120 -10.97 2.35 -13.16
C ASP A 120 -9.91 1.78 -14.09
N TYR A 121 -10.36 1.11 -15.14
CA TYR A 121 -9.54 0.68 -16.26
C TYR A 121 -9.74 1.67 -17.40
N VAL A 122 -8.74 2.51 -17.63
CA VAL A 122 -8.79 3.56 -18.65
C VAL A 122 -8.36 2.97 -19.98
N GLU A 123 -9.26 2.95 -20.95
CA GLU A 123 -8.96 2.52 -22.31
C GLU A 123 -8.02 3.48 -23.01
N GLY A 124 -7.06 2.95 -23.75
CA GLY A 124 -6.08 3.70 -24.50
C GLY A 124 -4.91 2.82 -24.94
N GLU A 125 -3.88 3.44 -25.52
CA GLU A 125 -2.68 2.74 -25.96
C GLU A 125 -1.71 2.63 -24.78
N PRO A 126 -1.41 1.40 -24.29
CA PRO A 126 -0.50 1.21 -23.17
C PRO A 126 0.94 1.51 -23.56
N ASP A 127 1.70 2.14 -22.68
CA ASP A 127 3.13 2.42 -22.87
C ASP A 127 3.95 1.17 -23.19
N TYR A 128 3.56 0.04 -22.58
CA TYR A 128 4.20 -1.26 -22.77
C TYR A 128 3.16 -2.36 -22.90
N LYS A 129 3.43 -3.33 -23.77
CA LYS A 129 2.56 -4.49 -23.99
C LYS A 129 2.60 -5.48 -22.81
N TYR A 130 3.75 -5.61 -22.16
CA TYR A 130 3.96 -6.53 -21.05
C TYR A 130 4.56 -5.82 -19.85
N TYR A 131 4.10 -6.22 -18.68
CA TYR A 131 4.58 -5.74 -17.38
C TYR A 131 5.03 -6.92 -16.54
N GLN A 132 6.14 -6.77 -15.86
CA GLN A 132 6.61 -7.71 -14.85
C GLN A 132 6.89 -6.95 -13.57
N ILE A 133 6.37 -7.46 -12.47
CA ILE A 133 6.59 -6.90 -11.14
C ILE A 133 7.56 -7.79 -10.38
N SER A 134 8.54 -7.17 -9.74
CA SER A 134 9.45 -7.83 -8.79
C SER A 134 9.47 -7.03 -7.50
N ARG A 135 9.26 -7.71 -6.40
CA ARG A 135 9.35 -7.11 -5.08
C ARG A 135 10.82 -7.01 -4.65
N VAL A 136 11.28 -5.80 -4.38
CA VAL A 136 12.63 -5.56 -3.84
C VAL A 136 12.63 -5.69 -2.32
N MET A 137 11.74 -4.95 -1.67
CA MET A 137 11.46 -5.10 -0.24
C MET A 137 10.01 -4.66 0.04
N GLN A 138 9.43 -5.17 1.10
CA GLN A 138 8.08 -4.83 1.52
C GLN A 138 8.01 -4.82 3.03
N HIS A 139 7.68 -3.66 3.59
CA HIS A 139 7.42 -3.53 5.00
C HIS A 139 5.94 -3.71 5.30
N ASN A 140 5.63 -4.57 6.24
CA ASN A 140 4.31 -4.69 6.87
C ASN A 140 4.49 -4.97 8.35
N LYS A 141 3.40 -5.02 9.12
CA LYS A 141 3.42 -5.29 10.56
C LYS A 141 4.24 -6.53 10.94
N ASN A 142 4.29 -7.53 10.08
CA ASN A 142 4.91 -8.82 10.35
C ASN A 142 6.25 -9.02 9.64
N SER A 143 6.59 -8.19 8.66
CA SER A 143 7.87 -8.20 7.96
C SER A 143 8.58 -6.86 8.19
N LEU A 144 9.59 -6.88 8.99
CA LEU A 144 10.42 -5.70 9.29
C LEU A 144 11.46 -5.47 8.17
N GLU A 145 11.04 -5.63 6.90
CA GLU A 145 11.87 -5.24 5.77
C GLU A 145 11.97 -3.71 5.75
N GLY A 146 13.18 -3.19 5.74
CA GLY A 146 13.46 -1.77 5.80
C GLY A 146 14.07 -1.34 7.12
N VAL A 147 14.34 -0.07 7.26
CA VAL A 147 15.02 0.50 8.41
C VAL A 147 13.99 0.99 9.43
N ILE A 148 14.15 0.55 10.67
CA ILE A 148 13.39 1.10 11.79
C ILE A 148 14.00 2.45 12.15
N TYR A 149 13.17 3.47 12.32
CA TYR A 149 13.63 4.80 12.71
C TYR A 149 14.46 4.76 14.01
N GLY A 150 15.59 5.45 14.00
CA GLY A 150 16.51 5.51 15.15
C GLY A 150 17.41 4.28 15.32
N GLU A 151 17.24 3.23 14.52
CA GLU A 151 18.12 2.06 14.52
C GLU A 151 19.33 2.26 13.61
N ASP A 152 20.42 1.57 13.93
CA ASP A 152 21.62 1.54 13.10
C ASP A 152 21.32 0.84 11.76
N GLN A 153 21.50 1.56 10.65
CA GLN A 153 21.26 1.05 9.30
C GLN A 153 22.08 -0.20 8.96
N SER A 154 23.25 -0.38 9.58
CA SER A 154 24.09 -1.55 9.38
C SER A 154 23.48 -2.87 9.85
N LYS A 155 22.41 -2.80 10.68
CA LYS A 155 21.66 -3.96 11.14
C LYS A 155 20.68 -4.51 10.11
N PHE A 156 20.44 -3.77 9.02
CA PHE A 156 19.44 -4.09 8.01
C PHE A 156 20.12 -4.42 6.70
N ASP A 157 19.68 -5.49 6.04
CA ASP A 157 20.12 -5.84 4.70
C ASP A 157 19.39 -4.95 3.67
N LEU A 158 20.01 -3.82 3.34
CA LEU A 158 19.49 -2.86 2.35
C LEU A 158 20.01 -3.09 0.94
N ASP A 159 21.04 -3.94 0.80
CA ASP A 159 21.62 -4.26 -0.49
C ASP A 159 20.81 -5.37 -1.17
N LYS A 160 20.14 -5.02 -2.26
CA LYS A 160 19.33 -5.96 -3.04
C LYS A 160 19.82 -6.00 -4.48
N THR A 161 20.14 -7.20 -4.95
CA THR A 161 20.48 -7.44 -6.35
C THR A 161 19.25 -7.87 -7.12
N ILE A 162 18.95 -7.15 -8.20
CA ILE A 162 17.84 -7.46 -9.10
C ILE A 162 18.42 -7.87 -10.44
N SER A 163 18.04 -9.05 -10.93
CA SER A 163 18.41 -9.52 -12.25
C SER A 163 17.26 -9.26 -13.22
N PHE A 164 17.59 -8.60 -14.33
CA PHE A 164 16.63 -8.35 -15.41
C PHE A 164 16.79 -9.40 -16.52
N GLY A 165 15.66 -9.83 -17.11
CA GLY A 165 15.68 -10.68 -18.30
C GLY A 165 16.25 -9.97 -19.53
N GLU A 166 16.67 -10.74 -20.53
CA GLU A 166 17.33 -10.20 -21.74
C GLU A 166 16.45 -9.26 -22.58
N ASN A 167 15.13 -9.34 -22.45
CA ASN A 167 14.17 -8.57 -23.24
C ASN A 167 13.53 -7.40 -22.49
N ILE A 168 14.09 -6.98 -21.37
CA ILE A 168 13.57 -5.83 -20.62
C ILE A 168 13.92 -4.54 -21.33
N GLN A 169 12.93 -3.77 -21.75
CA GLN A 169 13.11 -2.48 -22.42
C GLN A 169 13.30 -1.34 -21.42
N LYS A 170 12.61 -1.41 -20.28
CA LYS A 170 12.65 -0.38 -19.24
C LYS A 170 12.39 -0.99 -17.88
N ALA A 171 13.06 -0.48 -16.88
CA ALA A 171 12.82 -0.82 -15.48
C ALA A 171 12.57 0.45 -14.67
N HIS A 172 11.56 0.40 -13.80
CA HIS A 172 11.27 1.46 -12.84
C HIS A 172 11.39 0.91 -11.43
N LEU A 173 12.04 1.66 -10.56
CA LEU A 173 11.98 1.42 -9.13
C LEU A 173 10.89 2.31 -8.53
N ARG A 174 9.81 1.69 -8.05
CA ARG A 174 8.76 2.38 -7.30
C ARG A 174 9.04 2.26 -5.81
N THR A 175 9.18 3.38 -5.14
CA THR A 175 9.39 3.44 -3.69
C THR A 175 8.25 4.21 -3.08
N ILE A 176 7.57 3.61 -2.10
CA ILE A 176 6.52 4.27 -1.32
C ILE A 176 7.00 4.35 0.11
N ILE A 177 7.08 5.56 0.65
CA ILE A 177 7.51 5.83 2.01
C ILE A 177 6.36 6.50 2.74
N THR A 178 5.98 5.94 3.88
CA THR A 178 5.03 6.51 4.81
C THR A 178 5.66 6.56 6.18
N GLY A 179 5.48 7.66 6.90
CA GLY A 179 5.91 7.80 8.29
C GLY A 179 4.72 8.14 9.16
N TRP A 180 4.58 7.45 10.27
CA TRP A 180 3.56 7.70 11.28
C TRP A 180 4.02 7.18 12.65
N GLY A 181 3.39 7.67 13.72
CA GLY A 181 3.73 7.30 15.08
C GLY A 181 4.87 8.09 15.67
N HIS A 182 5.36 7.66 16.82
CA HIS A 182 6.43 8.29 17.56
C HIS A 182 7.65 7.39 17.65
N ALA A 183 8.80 7.91 17.29
CA ALA A 183 10.05 7.17 17.45
C ALA A 183 10.50 7.11 18.92
N THR A 184 10.90 5.93 19.34
CA THR A 184 11.53 5.69 20.65
C THR A 184 12.64 4.65 20.46
N PRO A 185 13.89 4.94 20.77
CA PRO A 185 14.43 6.14 21.40
C PRO A 185 14.45 7.39 20.48
N ALA A 186 14.71 8.55 21.07
CA ALA A 186 15.01 9.76 20.31
C ALA A 186 16.24 9.57 19.41
N ASP A 187 16.32 10.32 18.31
CA ASP A 187 17.50 10.34 17.45
C ASP A 187 18.73 10.92 18.16
N SER A 188 19.88 10.93 17.47
CA SER A 188 21.13 11.48 18.00
C SER A 188 21.04 12.96 18.42
N ASP A 189 20.09 13.69 17.85
CA ASP A 189 19.84 15.10 18.16
C ASP A 189 18.82 15.28 19.30
N GLY A 190 18.39 14.19 19.92
CA GLY A 190 17.40 14.19 21.02
C GLY A 190 15.96 14.41 20.56
N ARG A 191 15.68 14.36 19.25
CA ARG A 191 14.33 14.51 18.70
C ARG A 191 13.55 13.23 18.84
N ARG A 192 12.36 13.35 19.40
CA ARG A 192 11.35 12.29 19.32
C ARG A 192 10.54 12.55 18.07
N CYS A 193 10.75 11.75 17.06
CA CYS A 193 10.03 11.91 15.81
C CYS A 193 8.57 11.53 15.97
N ALA A 194 7.68 12.49 15.73
CA ALA A 194 6.29 12.26 15.40
C ALA A 194 6.13 12.31 13.87
N GLU A 195 4.96 11.99 13.34
CA GLU A 195 4.68 11.86 11.92
C GLU A 195 5.17 13.05 11.08
N TRP A 196 5.11 14.25 11.61
CA TRP A 196 5.44 15.51 10.92
C TRP A 196 6.89 15.96 11.08
N CYS A 197 7.68 15.33 11.92
CA CYS A 197 9.04 15.81 12.20
C CYS A 197 10.15 14.94 11.62
N CYS A 198 9.79 13.82 11.01
CA CYS A 198 10.76 12.88 10.47
C CYS A 198 11.15 13.26 9.03
N TRP A 199 12.43 13.59 8.84
CA TRP A 199 13.00 13.79 7.51
C TRP A 199 13.37 12.44 6.93
N HIS A 200 12.79 12.11 5.80
CA HIS A 200 13.18 10.93 5.03
C HIS A 200 14.10 11.37 3.90
N THR A 201 15.30 10.85 3.91
CA THR A 201 16.22 11.03 2.78
C THR A 201 16.16 9.80 1.90
N VAL A 202 15.72 9.96 0.67
CA VAL A 202 15.80 8.92 -0.35
C VAL A 202 16.94 9.29 -1.27
N SER A 203 18.00 8.48 -1.27
CA SER A 203 19.09 8.61 -2.21
C SER A 203 18.92 7.56 -3.30
N MET A 204 18.68 8.01 -4.54
CA MET A 204 18.73 7.12 -5.70
C MET A 204 20.14 7.25 -6.32
N LEU A 205 20.87 6.13 -6.35
CA LEU A 205 22.07 6.01 -7.17
C LEU A 205 21.62 5.80 -8.61
N LYS A 206 22.16 6.64 -9.51
CA LYS A 206 21.95 6.50 -10.96
C LYS A 206 22.92 5.49 -11.53
#